data_898d7ae08db1cec0fd4ccd3249a84e40
#
_entry.id   898d7ae08db1cec0fd4ccd3249a84e40
#
_cell.length_a   1.000
_cell.length_b   1.000
_cell.length_c   1.000
_cell.angle_alpha   90.00
_cell.angle_beta   90.00
_cell.angle_gamma   90.00
#
_symmetry.space_group_name_H-M   'P 1'
#
loop_
_entity.id
_entity.type
_entity.pdbx_description
1 polymer ?
#
loop_
_entity_poly.entity_id
_entity_poly.type
_entity_poly.pdbx_seq_one_letter_code
_entity_poly.pdbx_strand_id
1 'polypeptide(L)'
;MKAEGLDIIPALYVRNLRTVDVKPWARRGGNAVFVNHDASRVSNDSYVMEIPPGKKLEPHRQLFEEMILILEGRGSTTVWNKEGKRITFEWKAGSLFAIPLNAWHQHFNGSGTQAARYVGVTNSPPVINLYEDLDFVFGCDHDFKNRFNGEPDYFSAKGEQKGLLL
;
A
#
# COMPACT_ATOMS: atom_id res chain seq x y z
N MET A 1 13.13 -4.56 5.32
CA MET A 1 12.82 -3.12 5.54
C MET A 1 13.98 -2.35 6.15
N LYS A 2 14.69 -2.84 7.17
CA LYS A 2 15.91 -2.17 7.67
C LYS A 2 16.97 -1.96 6.59
N ALA A 3 17.13 -2.90 5.67
CA ALA A 3 18.04 -2.75 4.52
C ALA A 3 17.67 -1.59 3.58
N GLU A 4 16.42 -1.13 3.62
CA GLU A 4 15.92 0.03 2.87
C GLU A 4 16.05 1.35 3.66
N GLY A 5 16.71 1.34 4.82
CA GLY A 5 16.91 2.52 5.67
C GLY A 5 15.69 2.96 6.47
N LEU A 6 14.65 2.12 6.54
CA LEU A 6 13.42 2.44 7.25
C LEU A 6 13.49 2.01 8.72
N ASP A 7 12.88 2.81 9.58
CA ASP A 7 12.66 2.44 10.96
C ASP A 7 11.55 1.39 11.06
N ILE A 8 11.69 0.53 12.05
CA ILE A 8 10.66 -0.45 12.43
C ILE A 8 10.37 -0.18 13.90
N ILE A 9 9.12 0.18 14.19
CA ILE A 9 8.62 0.34 15.55
C ILE A 9 8.11 -1.02 16.03
N PRO A 10 8.79 -1.70 16.97
CA PRO A 10 8.24 -2.87 17.62
C PRO A 10 7.19 -2.41 18.63
N ALA A 11 5.94 -2.77 18.46
CA ALA A 11 4.89 -2.28 19.33
C ALA A 11 3.72 -3.27 19.47
N LEU A 12 3.18 -3.39 20.69
CA LEU A 12 1.86 -3.98 20.91
C LEU A 12 0.74 -2.95 20.66
N TYR A 13 1.07 -1.66 20.78
CA TYR A 13 0.13 -0.56 20.66
C TYR A 13 0.84 0.72 20.20
N VAL A 14 0.29 1.38 19.20
CA VAL A 14 0.70 2.72 18.78
C VAL A 14 -0.44 3.69 19.03
N ARG A 15 -0.19 4.69 19.87
CA ARG A 15 -1.24 5.62 20.33
C ARG A 15 -1.89 6.39 19.18
N ASN A 16 -1.09 6.87 18.23
CA ASN A 16 -1.59 7.70 17.14
C ASN A 16 -0.69 7.58 15.91
N LEU A 17 -1.18 6.91 14.87
CA LEU A 17 -0.46 6.73 13.62
C LEU A 17 -0.30 8.03 12.80
N ARG A 18 -1.09 9.08 13.10
CA ARG A 18 -0.96 10.37 12.42
C ARG A 18 0.29 11.15 12.82
N THR A 19 0.85 10.84 13.98
CA THR A 19 1.97 11.60 14.58
C THR A 19 3.27 10.83 14.69
N VAL A 20 3.31 9.58 14.16
CA VAL A 20 4.57 8.83 14.13
C VAL A 20 5.57 9.47 13.19
N ASP A 21 6.84 9.44 13.56
CA ASP A 21 7.92 9.92 12.71
C ASP A 21 8.09 8.98 11.52
N VAL A 22 8.30 9.57 10.35
CA VAL A 22 8.52 8.84 9.09
C VAL A 22 9.85 9.26 8.47
N LYS A 23 10.49 8.36 7.73
CA LYS A 23 11.75 8.58 7.04
C LYS A 23 11.59 8.38 5.52
N PRO A 24 12.41 9.04 4.70
CA PRO A 24 12.38 8.84 3.26
C PRO A 24 12.52 7.36 2.88
N TRP A 25 11.61 6.90 2.03
CA TRP A 25 11.67 5.58 1.43
C TRP A 25 11.93 5.71 -0.07
N ALA A 26 13.21 5.56 -0.46
CA ALA A 26 13.66 5.80 -1.83
C ALA A 26 12.91 4.94 -2.87
N ARG A 27 12.65 3.67 -2.54
CA ARG A 27 11.91 2.75 -3.43
C ARG A 27 10.49 3.23 -3.74
N ARG A 28 9.86 3.98 -2.84
CA ARG A 28 8.46 4.45 -2.97
C ARG A 28 8.32 5.93 -3.31
N GLY A 29 9.36 6.73 -3.11
CA GLY A 29 9.33 8.18 -3.38
C GLY A 29 8.53 9.00 -2.36
N GLY A 30 8.23 8.42 -1.20
CA GLY A 30 7.55 9.07 -0.07
C GLY A 30 8.31 8.86 1.22
N ASN A 31 7.65 9.12 2.37
CA ASN A 31 8.22 8.88 3.70
C ASN A 31 7.44 7.76 4.39
N ALA A 32 8.12 6.87 5.10
CA ALA A 32 7.45 5.75 5.78
C ALA A 32 8.10 5.36 7.11
N VAL A 33 7.35 4.62 7.90
CA VAL A 33 7.79 3.86 9.06
C VAL A 33 7.02 2.55 9.12
N PHE A 34 7.70 1.45 9.40
CA PHE A 34 7.05 0.17 9.63
C PHE A 34 6.67 0.01 11.10
N VAL A 35 5.52 -0.61 11.33
CA VAL A 35 5.05 -0.96 12.67
C VAL A 35 4.88 -2.48 12.70
N ASN A 36 5.79 -3.12 13.42
CA ASN A 36 5.73 -4.56 13.64
C ASN A 36 4.96 -4.84 14.93
N HIS A 37 3.78 -5.40 14.80
CA HIS A 37 2.95 -5.77 15.93
C HIS A 37 3.40 -7.10 16.51
N ASP A 38 4.08 -7.07 17.65
CA ASP A 38 4.60 -8.25 18.33
C ASP A 38 3.54 -9.32 18.61
N ALA A 39 2.29 -8.92 18.76
CA ALA A 39 1.17 -9.84 18.94
C ALA A 39 0.83 -10.66 17.68
N SER A 40 1.06 -10.11 16.48
CA SER A 40 0.87 -10.82 15.21
C SER A 40 2.13 -11.55 14.74
N ARG A 41 3.28 -11.24 15.35
CA ARG A 41 4.62 -11.79 15.08
C ARG A 41 4.99 -11.84 13.60
N VAL A 42 4.70 -12.95 12.93
CA VAL A 42 5.17 -13.25 11.57
C VAL A 42 4.04 -13.28 10.53
N SER A 43 2.81 -12.94 10.91
CA SER A 43 1.67 -13.03 10.00
C SER A 43 1.35 -11.71 9.31
N ASN A 44 1.27 -10.63 10.08
CA ASN A 44 0.90 -9.32 9.58
C ASN A 44 1.83 -8.24 10.14
N ASP A 45 2.00 -7.21 9.35
CA ASP A 45 2.61 -5.94 9.76
C ASP A 45 1.76 -4.78 9.27
N SER A 46 2.16 -3.59 9.64
CA SER A 46 1.64 -2.36 9.08
C SER A 46 2.76 -1.35 8.85
N TYR A 47 2.48 -0.37 8.03
CA TYR A 47 3.37 0.77 7.85
C TYR A 47 2.56 2.04 7.69
N VAL A 48 3.11 3.17 8.11
CA VAL A 48 2.55 4.48 7.79
C VAL A 48 3.33 5.04 6.61
N MET A 49 2.62 5.49 5.60
CA MET A 49 3.16 6.20 4.45
C MET A 49 2.69 7.65 4.46
N GLU A 50 3.61 8.55 4.17
CA GLU A 50 3.33 9.95 3.93
C GLU A 50 3.71 10.34 2.52
N ILE A 51 2.76 10.96 1.81
CA ILE A 51 2.97 11.54 0.48
C ILE A 51 3.04 13.06 0.66
N PRO A 52 4.21 13.70 0.45
CA PRO A 52 4.36 15.14 0.62
C PRO A 52 3.41 15.95 -0.28
N PRO A 53 3.16 17.23 0.05
CA PRO A 53 2.29 18.11 -0.75
C PRO A 53 2.69 18.16 -2.22
N GLY A 54 1.72 17.99 -3.13
CA GLY A 54 1.92 18.02 -4.57
C GLY A 54 2.77 16.89 -5.14
N LYS A 55 3.07 15.86 -4.34
CA LYS A 55 3.87 14.71 -4.76
C LYS A 55 3.02 13.47 -5.01
N LYS A 56 3.66 12.48 -5.61
CA LYS A 56 3.13 11.14 -5.85
C LYS A 56 4.20 10.13 -5.44
N LEU A 57 3.76 8.91 -5.16
CA LEU A 57 4.69 7.80 -4.97
C LEU A 57 5.18 7.28 -6.32
N GLU A 58 6.29 6.57 -6.31
CA GLU A 58 6.74 5.84 -7.49
C GLU A 58 5.77 4.69 -7.82
N PRO A 59 5.55 4.39 -9.10
CA PRO A 59 4.77 3.21 -9.49
C PRO A 59 5.37 1.94 -8.89
N HIS A 60 4.53 1.09 -8.35
CA HIS A 60 5.00 -0.12 -7.69
C HIS A 60 3.97 -1.24 -7.69
N ARG A 61 4.42 -2.42 -7.28
CA ARG A 61 3.63 -3.63 -7.04
C ARG A 61 4.32 -4.49 -6.00
N GLN A 62 3.66 -5.48 -5.45
CA GLN A 62 4.22 -6.42 -4.48
C GLN A 62 3.44 -7.73 -4.43
N LEU A 63 4.15 -8.80 -4.04
CA LEU A 63 3.61 -10.17 -3.92
C LEU A 63 2.89 -10.44 -2.58
N PHE A 64 2.45 -9.42 -1.88
CA PHE A 64 1.68 -9.56 -0.64
C PHE A 64 0.41 -8.72 -0.69
N GLU A 65 -0.58 -9.14 0.09
CA GLU A 65 -1.85 -8.43 0.21
C GLU A 65 -1.67 -7.13 0.98
N GLU A 66 -2.42 -6.12 0.58
CA GLU A 66 -2.38 -4.80 1.21
C GLU A 66 -3.76 -4.19 1.30
N MET A 67 -4.11 -3.73 2.49
CA MET A 67 -5.28 -2.94 2.77
C MET A 67 -4.86 -1.55 3.26
N ILE A 68 -5.39 -0.51 2.66
CA ILE A 68 -5.00 0.88 2.91
C ILE A 68 -6.17 1.63 3.56
N LEU A 69 -5.90 2.22 4.73
CA LEU A 69 -6.80 3.18 5.38
C LEU A 69 -6.16 4.57 5.33
N ILE A 70 -6.87 5.52 4.73
CA ILE A 70 -6.43 6.92 4.68
C ILE A 70 -6.62 7.58 6.04
N LEU A 71 -5.52 8.02 6.64
CA LEU A 71 -5.51 8.70 7.94
C LEU A 71 -5.76 10.20 7.79
N GLU A 72 -5.12 10.82 6.79
CA GLU A 72 -5.17 12.27 6.57
C GLU A 72 -5.02 12.59 5.08
N GLY A 73 -5.59 13.74 4.68
CA GLY A 73 -5.47 14.25 3.33
C GLY A 73 -6.47 13.66 2.36
N ARG A 74 -6.21 13.90 1.09
CA ARG A 74 -7.01 13.43 -0.05
C ARG A 74 -6.11 13.19 -1.25
N GLY A 75 -6.56 12.33 -2.16
CA GLY A 75 -5.78 12.02 -3.35
C GLY A 75 -6.48 11.02 -4.25
N SER A 76 -5.70 10.37 -5.07
CA SER A 76 -6.18 9.31 -5.95
C SER A 76 -5.17 8.17 -6.04
N THR A 77 -5.67 7.03 -6.47
CA THR A 77 -4.85 5.85 -6.79
C THR A 77 -5.20 5.39 -8.18
N THR A 78 -4.17 5.16 -9.00
CA THR A 78 -4.31 4.48 -10.28
C THR A 78 -3.78 3.06 -10.16
N VAL A 79 -4.55 2.08 -10.59
CA VAL A 79 -4.20 0.65 -10.65
C VAL A 79 -4.24 0.21 -12.10
N TRP A 80 -3.28 -0.62 -12.52
CA TRP A 80 -3.24 -1.14 -13.90
C TRP A 80 -2.61 -2.52 -14.00
N ASN A 81 -2.94 -3.23 -15.08
CA ASN A 81 -2.38 -4.52 -15.45
C ASN A 81 -1.30 -4.37 -16.55
N LYS A 82 -0.64 -5.45 -16.95
CA LYS A 82 0.35 -5.46 -18.04
C LYS A 82 -0.20 -5.01 -19.40
N GLU A 83 -1.48 -5.22 -19.64
CA GLU A 83 -2.15 -4.80 -20.89
C GLU A 83 -2.39 -3.28 -20.92
N GLY A 84 -2.06 -2.58 -19.85
CA GLY A 84 -2.19 -1.12 -19.74
C GLY A 84 -3.61 -0.65 -19.43
N LYS A 85 -4.55 -1.55 -19.13
CA LYS A 85 -5.87 -1.17 -18.64
C LYS A 85 -5.74 -0.51 -17.27
N ARG A 86 -6.20 0.73 -17.16
CA ARG A 86 -6.01 1.59 -15.98
C ARG A 86 -7.33 1.99 -15.38
N ILE A 87 -7.39 1.98 -14.05
CA ILE A 87 -8.51 2.49 -13.26
C ILE A 87 -7.96 3.46 -12.25
N THR A 88 -8.60 4.62 -12.14
CA THR A 88 -8.27 5.63 -11.13
C THR A 88 -9.50 5.88 -10.26
N PHE A 89 -9.29 5.90 -8.97
CA PHE A 89 -10.31 6.28 -7.99
C PHE A 89 -9.75 7.29 -6.99
N GLU A 90 -10.64 8.12 -6.46
CA GLU A 90 -10.30 9.14 -5.48
C GLU A 90 -10.55 8.64 -4.06
N TRP A 91 -9.78 9.17 -3.13
CA TRP A 91 -9.89 8.87 -1.70
C TRP A 91 -9.66 10.13 -0.85
N LYS A 92 -10.13 10.06 0.38
CA LYS A 92 -9.96 11.08 1.43
C LYS A 92 -9.80 10.40 2.78
N ALA A 93 -9.50 11.19 3.82
CA ALA A 93 -9.44 10.67 5.19
C ALA A 93 -10.68 9.84 5.55
N GLY A 94 -10.46 8.63 6.07
CA GLY A 94 -11.47 7.63 6.36
C GLY A 94 -11.80 6.65 5.21
N SER A 95 -11.27 6.85 4.00
CA SER A 95 -11.39 5.87 2.92
C SER A 95 -10.60 4.61 3.24
N LEU A 96 -11.18 3.45 2.95
CA LEU A 96 -10.56 2.12 3.08
C LEU A 96 -10.66 1.39 1.74
N PHE A 97 -9.56 0.85 1.25
CA PHE A 97 -9.52 0.04 0.03
C PHE A 97 -8.36 -0.96 0.07
N ALA A 98 -8.42 -1.98 -0.77
CA ALA A 98 -7.33 -2.93 -0.95
C ALA A 98 -6.76 -2.81 -2.36
N ILE A 99 -5.46 -3.07 -2.49
CA ILE A 99 -4.80 -3.18 -3.79
C ILE A 99 -4.84 -4.66 -4.23
N PRO A 100 -5.27 -4.96 -5.46
CA PRO A 100 -5.22 -6.32 -5.95
C PRO A 100 -3.79 -6.87 -5.96
N LEU A 101 -3.64 -8.12 -5.57
CA LEU A 101 -2.33 -8.76 -5.44
C LEU A 101 -1.48 -8.55 -6.70
N ASN A 102 -0.29 -8.02 -6.51
CA ASN A 102 0.73 -7.74 -7.53
C ASN A 102 0.26 -6.85 -8.70
N ALA A 103 -0.86 -6.15 -8.57
CA ALA A 103 -1.26 -5.15 -9.57
C ALA A 103 -0.35 -3.91 -9.47
N TRP A 104 0.07 -3.38 -10.61
CA TRP A 104 0.74 -2.10 -10.65
C TRP A 104 -0.18 -1.00 -10.10
N HIS A 105 0.36 -0.16 -9.25
CA HIS A 105 -0.39 0.98 -8.71
C HIS A 105 0.51 2.17 -8.38
N GLN A 106 -0.13 3.33 -8.30
CA GLN A 106 0.52 4.60 -7.96
C GLN A 106 -0.46 5.48 -7.19
N HIS A 107 0.02 6.07 -6.10
CA HIS A 107 -0.76 6.99 -5.26
C HIS A 107 -0.33 8.43 -5.50
N PHE A 108 -1.29 9.34 -5.54
CA PHE A 108 -1.13 10.76 -5.80
C PHE A 108 -1.73 11.56 -4.66
N ASN A 109 -0.97 12.49 -4.09
CA ASN A 109 -1.52 13.47 -3.16
C ASN A 109 -2.27 14.55 -3.95
N GLY A 110 -3.56 14.72 -3.67
CA GLY A 110 -4.43 15.71 -4.31
C GLY A 110 -4.36 17.12 -3.71
N SER A 111 -3.43 17.36 -2.77
CA SER A 111 -3.20 18.66 -2.14
C SER A 111 -1.81 19.18 -2.44
N GLY A 112 -1.71 20.42 -2.88
CA GLY A 112 -0.42 21.11 -3.06
C GLY A 112 0.16 21.68 -1.77
N THR A 113 -0.60 21.68 -0.67
CA THR A 113 -0.22 22.37 0.58
C THR A 113 -0.19 21.46 1.81
N GLN A 114 -0.83 20.30 1.75
CA GLN A 114 -0.92 19.35 2.87
C GLN A 114 -0.42 17.98 2.45
N ALA A 115 0.30 17.31 3.34
CA ALA A 115 0.66 15.92 3.16
C ALA A 115 -0.57 15.02 3.24
N ALA A 116 -0.53 13.89 2.56
CA ALA A 116 -1.49 12.81 2.76
C ALA A 116 -0.80 11.66 3.49
N ARG A 117 -1.49 11.08 4.48
CA ARG A 117 -1.00 9.91 5.24
C ARG A 117 -1.99 8.77 5.16
N TYR A 118 -1.45 7.57 5.04
CA TYR A 118 -2.23 6.35 5.15
C TYR A 118 -1.49 5.28 5.95
N VAL A 119 -2.24 4.33 6.47
CA VAL A 119 -1.69 3.08 7.00
C VAL A 119 -1.97 1.97 6.01
N GLY A 120 -0.93 1.24 5.63
CA GLY A 120 -1.01 -0.04 4.94
C GLY A 120 -0.92 -1.18 5.95
N VAL A 121 -1.89 -2.08 5.92
CA VAL A 121 -1.87 -3.34 6.68
C VAL A 121 -1.61 -4.45 5.68
N THR A 122 -0.59 -5.27 5.95
CA THR A 122 -0.11 -6.25 4.99
C THR A 122 0.13 -7.62 5.63
N ASN A 123 0.19 -8.65 4.80
CA ASN A 123 0.73 -9.95 5.16
C ASN A 123 2.16 -10.13 4.62
N SER A 124 2.93 -9.04 4.54
CA SER A 124 4.28 -9.05 3.97
C SER A 124 5.29 -9.93 4.72
N PRO A 125 5.23 -10.10 6.06
CA PRO A 125 6.25 -10.85 6.77
C PRO A 125 6.44 -12.31 6.28
N PRO A 126 5.39 -13.15 6.13
CA PRO A 126 5.58 -14.49 5.61
C PRO A 126 6.08 -14.52 4.17
N VAL A 127 5.66 -13.57 3.34
CA VAL A 127 6.10 -13.50 1.94
C VAL A 127 7.58 -13.12 1.84
N ILE A 128 7.99 -12.10 2.59
CA ILE A 128 9.39 -11.66 2.64
C ILE A 128 10.28 -12.76 3.23
N ASN A 129 9.84 -13.43 4.29
CA ASN A 129 10.59 -14.52 4.90
C ASN A 129 10.69 -15.75 3.99
N LEU A 130 9.68 -16.00 3.15
CA LEU A 130 9.68 -17.13 2.22
C LEU A 130 10.71 -16.94 1.08
N TYR A 131 10.74 -15.75 0.51
CA TYR A 131 11.58 -15.48 -0.68
C TYR A 131 12.97 -14.94 -0.32
N GLU A 132 13.10 -14.22 0.81
CA GLU A 132 14.34 -13.55 1.24
C GLU A 132 14.98 -12.63 0.18
N ASP A 133 14.19 -12.25 -0.83
CA ASP A 133 14.57 -11.44 -1.97
C ASP A 133 13.54 -10.31 -2.19
N LEU A 134 13.90 -9.09 -1.76
CA LEU A 134 13.01 -7.94 -1.87
C LEU A 134 12.81 -7.50 -3.32
N ASP A 135 13.81 -7.67 -4.18
CA ASP A 135 13.68 -7.28 -5.58
C ASP A 135 12.74 -8.24 -6.32
N PHE A 136 12.71 -9.51 -5.95
CA PHE A 136 11.70 -10.45 -6.43
C PHE A 136 10.31 -10.10 -5.90
N VAL A 137 10.17 -9.84 -4.60
CA VAL A 137 8.87 -9.53 -3.96
C VAL A 137 8.23 -8.27 -4.53
N PHE A 138 9.03 -7.23 -4.81
CA PHE A 138 8.57 -5.96 -5.37
C PHE A 138 8.67 -5.87 -6.90
N GLY A 139 9.35 -6.79 -7.55
CA GLY A 139 9.60 -6.77 -8.99
C GLY A 139 8.98 -7.92 -9.78
N CYS A 140 8.31 -8.86 -9.12
CA CYS A 140 7.71 -10.03 -9.77
C CYS A 140 6.80 -9.62 -10.94
N ASP A 141 7.11 -10.13 -12.12
CA ASP A 141 6.42 -9.77 -13.35
C ASP A 141 5.26 -10.73 -13.70
N HIS A 142 4.40 -11.03 -12.73
CA HIS A 142 3.23 -11.87 -12.94
C HIS A 142 1.93 -11.11 -12.66
N ASP A 143 0.98 -11.12 -13.61
CA ASP A 143 -0.37 -10.64 -13.42
C ASP A 143 -1.28 -11.76 -12.91
N PHE A 144 -1.84 -11.57 -11.73
CA PHE A 144 -2.88 -12.46 -11.20
C PHE A 144 -4.25 -12.08 -11.79
N LYS A 145 -4.54 -12.53 -13.02
CA LYS A 145 -5.75 -12.14 -13.77
C LYS A 145 -7.06 -12.51 -13.07
N ASN A 146 -7.03 -13.51 -12.20
CA ASN A 146 -8.17 -13.87 -11.35
C ASN A 146 -8.39 -12.90 -10.18
N ARG A 147 -7.41 -12.04 -9.88
CA ARG A 147 -7.51 -11.01 -8.83
C ARG A 147 -7.85 -9.65 -9.43
N PHE A 148 -7.28 -9.32 -10.56
CA PHE A 148 -7.53 -8.07 -11.27
C PHE A 148 -7.14 -8.21 -12.75
N ASN A 149 -8.08 -7.93 -13.66
CA ASN A 149 -7.85 -7.96 -15.11
C ASN A 149 -8.24 -6.64 -15.80
N GLY A 150 -8.23 -5.52 -15.04
CA GLY A 150 -8.55 -4.21 -15.56
C GLY A 150 -10.05 -3.96 -15.73
N GLU A 151 -10.90 -4.58 -14.92
CA GLU A 151 -12.34 -4.38 -14.92
C GLU A 151 -12.65 -2.92 -14.57
N PRO A 152 -13.40 -2.17 -15.41
CA PRO A 152 -13.59 -0.73 -15.25
C PRO A 152 -14.37 -0.34 -13.98
N ASP A 153 -15.16 -1.26 -13.43
CA ASP A 153 -15.97 -1.08 -12.23
C ASP A 153 -15.37 -1.68 -10.95
N TYR A 154 -14.11 -2.16 -11.02
CA TYR A 154 -13.45 -2.87 -9.91
C TYR A 154 -13.51 -2.12 -8.57
N PHE A 155 -13.34 -0.80 -8.60
CA PHE A 155 -13.38 0.07 -7.41
C PHE A 155 -14.67 0.90 -7.31
N SER A 156 -15.72 0.55 -8.03
CA SER A 156 -16.97 1.28 -7.96
C SER A 156 -17.66 1.04 -6.61
N ALA A 157 -18.29 2.07 -6.06
CA ALA A 157 -19.08 1.96 -4.82
C ALA A 157 -20.28 1.01 -4.94
N LYS A 158 -20.65 0.63 -6.17
CA LYS A 158 -21.69 -0.35 -6.49
C LYS A 158 -21.10 -1.72 -6.85
N GLY A 159 -19.80 -1.88 -6.70
CA GLY A 159 -19.12 -3.13 -7.05
C GLY A 159 -19.75 -4.27 -6.29
N GLU A 160 -20.48 -5.14 -6.99
CA GLU A 160 -20.65 -6.50 -6.53
C GLU A 160 -19.23 -7.02 -6.32
N GLN A 161 -18.84 -7.17 -5.07
CA GLN A 161 -17.62 -7.88 -4.76
C GLN A 161 -17.74 -9.23 -5.44
N LYS A 162 -16.96 -9.49 -6.47
CA LYS A 162 -16.70 -10.85 -6.92
C LYS A 162 -16.02 -11.52 -5.73
N GLY A 163 -16.85 -12.13 -4.90
CA GLY A 163 -16.45 -12.60 -3.60
C GLY A 163 -15.27 -13.52 -3.72
N LEU A 164 -14.32 -13.35 -2.83
CA LEU A 164 -13.44 -14.42 -2.45
C LEU A 164 -14.34 -15.56 -1.97
N LEU A 165 -14.50 -16.56 -2.81
CA LEU A 165 -14.93 -17.87 -2.33
C LEU A 165 -13.72 -18.45 -1.61
N LEU A 166 -13.72 -18.35 -0.30
CA LEU A 166 -12.87 -19.17 0.55
C LEU A 166 -13.36 -20.59 0.54
#